data_a247397e7f4542ae939b071dfc6f1659
#
_entry.id   a247397e7f4542ae939b071dfc6f1659
#
_cell.length_a   1.000
_cell.length_b   1.000
_cell.length_c   1.000
_cell.angle_alpha   90.00
_cell.angle_beta   90.00
_cell.angle_gamma   90.00
#
_symmetry.space_group_name_H-M   'P 1'
#
loop_
_entity.id
_entity.type
_entity.pdbx_description
1 polymer ?
#
loop_
_entity_poly.entity_id
_entity_poly.type
_entity_poly.pdbx_seq_one_letter_code
_entity_poly.pdbx_strand_id
1 'polypeptide(L)'
;MSDRRRYCYVSGLGLGVPALEELCAQGFPPSLVVSHPAEFAHCSGYLDHGTLAGRLGLPHLRADLDSGEVREALTDHGIDLMVVAGWSGTVPGEVLSSLALGGVGLHPAPLPVGRGHAPIPWTILRDMRSSAVTLFHLDGEEHSGDIVDQAWFDVAPDATAGVLYERVGRLQADLLVRHVEGLLEGTAPRRPQSGHASVWPRRRPSDGHLDLTASGSDVDRMVRALAEPYPGAFAMFGSARITLCSGRLVGGVPGGAPGQVVATGRGREWGITCGDGAVFVPEVLRVDEGVRARPTSLAMFRPGTFFEAPSQHMLEGTRRTPLPGQAQNGPNRAVPAARTAPEARAPEPRSPEAGDARSEASAPEEGTSEADVSGASGASGAAGAEVPEARAPEQQVPEARASGAQMGDGTGSAPGIVTGDPSPADQR
;
A
#
# COMPACT_ATOMS: atom_id res chain seq x y z
N MET A 1 18.39 3.35 -36.19
CA MET A 1 17.50 3.56 -35.04
C MET A 1 17.85 2.43 -34.08
N SER A 2 18.38 2.73 -32.89
CA SER A 2 18.71 1.71 -31.88
C SER A 2 17.42 0.94 -31.56
N ASP A 3 17.51 -0.37 -31.62
CA ASP A 3 16.41 -1.28 -31.27
C ASP A 3 16.17 -1.16 -29.76
N ARG A 4 15.41 -0.14 -29.37
CA ARG A 4 15.12 0.12 -27.95
C ARG A 4 14.25 -1.02 -27.45
N ARG A 5 14.69 -1.74 -26.40
CA ARG A 5 13.92 -2.81 -25.79
C ARG A 5 12.55 -2.31 -25.34
N ARG A 6 11.57 -3.20 -25.42
CA ARG A 6 10.15 -2.90 -25.18
C ARG A 6 9.69 -3.56 -23.91
N TYR A 7 8.74 -2.91 -23.22
CA TYR A 7 8.17 -3.49 -22.03
C TYR A 7 6.64 -3.42 -22.04
N CYS A 8 6.01 -4.36 -21.34
CA CYS A 8 4.61 -4.28 -20.98
C CYS A 8 4.46 -3.81 -19.53
N TYR A 9 3.40 -3.07 -19.29
CA TYR A 9 3.00 -2.61 -17.97
C TYR A 9 1.77 -3.39 -17.51
N VAL A 10 1.88 -4.11 -16.40
CA VAL A 10 0.83 -4.96 -15.83
C VAL A 10 0.28 -4.30 -14.59
N SER A 11 -1.02 -3.99 -14.61
CA SER A 11 -1.70 -3.35 -13.48
C SER A 11 -3.21 -3.59 -13.55
N GLY A 12 -3.85 -3.71 -12.40
CA GLY A 12 -5.31 -3.86 -12.28
C GLY A 12 -5.86 -3.08 -11.09
N LEU A 13 -4.98 -2.39 -10.33
CA LEU A 13 -5.37 -1.60 -9.17
C LEU A 13 -4.99 -0.13 -9.38
N GLY A 14 -5.77 0.78 -8.79
CA GLY A 14 -5.47 2.21 -8.81
C GLY A 14 -4.07 2.57 -8.29
N LEU A 15 -3.45 1.66 -7.53
CA LEU A 15 -2.09 1.80 -7.01
C LEU A 15 -1.03 1.93 -8.12
N GLY A 16 -1.27 1.31 -9.28
CA GLY A 16 -0.35 1.37 -10.42
C GLY A 16 -0.53 2.61 -11.32
N VAL A 17 -1.59 3.38 -11.14
CA VAL A 17 -1.88 4.53 -12.01
C VAL A 17 -0.79 5.60 -11.99
N PRO A 18 -0.30 6.07 -10.82
CA PRO A 18 0.71 7.12 -10.79
C PRO A 18 1.99 6.74 -11.54
N ALA A 19 2.39 5.46 -11.44
CA ALA A 19 3.58 4.99 -12.11
C ALA A 19 3.43 4.92 -13.63
N LEU A 20 2.28 4.49 -14.14
CA LEU A 20 2.00 4.47 -15.57
C LEU A 20 1.98 5.88 -16.17
N GLU A 21 1.28 6.81 -15.50
CA GLU A 21 1.21 8.20 -15.94
C GLU A 21 2.59 8.87 -15.95
N GLU A 22 3.37 8.67 -14.88
CA GLU A 22 4.70 9.28 -14.75
C GLU A 22 5.70 8.70 -15.78
N LEU A 23 5.71 7.38 -15.99
CA LEU A 23 6.55 6.77 -17.03
C LEU A 23 6.26 7.36 -18.42
N CYS A 24 4.98 7.55 -18.76
CA CYS A 24 4.60 8.19 -20.03
C CYS A 24 5.05 9.64 -20.08
N ALA A 25 4.88 10.41 -19.00
CA ALA A 25 5.29 11.81 -18.92
C ALA A 25 6.81 11.99 -19.09
N GLN A 26 7.60 11.03 -18.60
CA GLN A 26 9.07 11.00 -18.71
C GLN A 26 9.58 10.42 -20.04
N GLY A 27 8.68 10.10 -21.00
CA GLY A 27 9.07 9.60 -22.32
C GLY A 27 9.39 8.09 -22.36
N PHE A 28 8.91 7.33 -21.40
CA PHE A 28 9.02 5.88 -21.32
C PHE A 28 7.64 5.20 -21.40
N PRO A 29 6.83 5.42 -22.45
CA PRO A 29 5.53 4.74 -22.55
C PRO A 29 5.74 3.23 -22.75
N PRO A 30 4.94 2.36 -22.09
CA PRO A 30 4.97 0.93 -22.37
C PRO A 30 4.44 0.63 -23.77
N SER A 31 4.92 -0.45 -24.37
CA SER A 31 4.43 -0.92 -25.66
C SER A 31 3.08 -1.66 -25.56
N LEU A 32 2.73 -2.11 -24.37
CA LEU A 32 1.46 -2.77 -24.05
C LEU A 32 1.10 -2.55 -22.58
N VAL A 33 -0.17 -2.28 -22.30
CA VAL A 33 -0.74 -2.32 -20.96
C VAL A 33 -1.61 -3.57 -20.83
N VAL A 34 -1.36 -4.39 -19.81
CA VAL A 34 -2.19 -5.54 -19.48
C VAL A 34 -2.90 -5.28 -18.17
N SER A 35 -4.22 -5.46 -18.13
CA SER A 35 -4.99 -5.25 -16.91
C SER A 35 -5.90 -6.43 -16.56
N HIS A 36 -6.32 -6.47 -15.29
CA HIS A 36 -7.25 -7.48 -14.80
C HIS A 36 -8.55 -7.50 -15.60
N PRO A 37 -9.09 -8.70 -15.86
CA PRO A 37 -10.46 -8.87 -16.31
C PRO A 37 -11.49 -8.25 -15.35
N ALA A 38 -12.70 -7.97 -15.86
CA ALA A 38 -13.74 -7.28 -15.08
C ALA A 38 -14.22 -8.07 -13.85
N GLU A 39 -14.10 -9.39 -13.85
CA GLU A 39 -14.39 -10.26 -12.69
C GLU A 39 -13.55 -9.96 -11.46
N PHE A 40 -12.40 -9.30 -11.62
CA PHE A 40 -11.56 -8.81 -10.52
C PHE A 40 -12.07 -7.51 -9.88
N ALA A 41 -13.21 -6.97 -10.33
CA ALA A 41 -13.79 -5.74 -9.75
C ALA A 41 -14.11 -5.87 -8.24
N HIS A 42 -14.16 -7.09 -7.71
CA HIS A 42 -14.30 -7.35 -6.28
C HIS A 42 -12.99 -7.12 -5.48
N CYS A 43 -11.84 -7.01 -6.15
CA CYS A 43 -10.57 -6.72 -5.49
C CYS A 43 -10.51 -5.27 -5.01
N SER A 44 -10.00 -5.08 -3.78
CA SER A 44 -9.83 -3.74 -3.21
C SER A 44 -8.91 -2.88 -4.06
N GLY A 45 -9.38 -1.69 -4.42
CA GLY A 45 -8.63 -0.77 -5.26
C GLY A 45 -8.64 -1.12 -6.75
N TYR A 46 -9.45 -2.09 -7.20
CA TYR A 46 -9.60 -2.38 -8.63
C TYR A 46 -9.90 -1.10 -9.43
N LEU A 47 -9.22 -0.97 -10.56
CA LEU A 47 -9.46 0.08 -11.54
C LEU A 47 -9.36 -0.49 -12.94
N ASP A 48 -10.31 -0.15 -13.80
CA ASP A 48 -10.22 -0.44 -15.23
C ASP A 48 -9.19 0.46 -15.91
N HIS A 49 -8.06 -0.12 -16.27
CA HIS A 49 -6.96 0.60 -16.93
C HIS A 49 -7.23 0.88 -18.42
N GLY A 50 -8.27 0.31 -19.02
CA GLY A 50 -8.60 0.56 -20.44
C GLY A 50 -8.88 2.03 -20.73
N THR A 51 -9.64 2.70 -19.88
CA THR A 51 -9.89 4.15 -20.02
C THR A 51 -8.60 4.97 -19.89
N LEU A 52 -7.72 4.62 -18.97
CA LEU A 52 -6.43 5.29 -18.80
C LEU A 52 -5.51 5.05 -19.99
N ALA A 53 -5.38 3.81 -20.44
CA ALA A 53 -4.58 3.44 -21.60
C ALA A 53 -5.06 4.17 -22.88
N GLY A 54 -6.38 4.23 -23.10
CA GLY A 54 -6.97 4.97 -24.22
C GLY A 54 -6.65 6.46 -24.16
N ARG A 55 -6.70 7.10 -22.98
CA ARG A 55 -6.32 8.50 -22.78
C ARG A 55 -4.84 8.76 -23.08
N LEU A 56 -3.98 7.79 -22.74
CA LEU A 56 -2.53 7.85 -22.97
C LEU A 56 -2.11 7.37 -24.37
N GLY A 57 -3.07 6.91 -25.20
CA GLY A 57 -2.77 6.39 -26.55
C GLY A 57 -1.98 5.07 -26.55
N LEU A 58 -2.13 4.24 -25.51
CA LEU A 58 -1.40 2.99 -25.32
C LEU A 58 -2.22 1.77 -25.78
N PRO A 59 -1.59 0.77 -26.42
CA PRO A 59 -2.20 -0.53 -26.61
C PRO A 59 -2.61 -1.16 -25.27
N HIS A 60 -3.80 -1.75 -25.20
CA HIS A 60 -4.35 -2.29 -23.96
C HIS A 60 -5.00 -3.66 -24.19
N LEU A 61 -4.66 -4.61 -23.32
CA LEU A 61 -5.27 -5.92 -23.23
C LEU A 61 -5.83 -6.16 -21.83
N ARG A 62 -7.07 -6.63 -21.76
CA ARG A 62 -7.70 -7.05 -20.51
C ARG A 62 -7.78 -8.57 -20.47
N ALA A 63 -6.84 -9.20 -19.75
CA ALA A 63 -6.73 -10.66 -19.70
C ALA A 63 -5.95 -11.13 -18.45
N ASP A 64 -6.11 -12.41 -18.11
CA ASP A 64 -5.26 -13.08 -17.12
C ASP A 64 -3.88 -13.36 -17.72
N LEU A 65 -2.84 -13.23 -16.88
CA LEU A 65 -1.45 -13.36 -17.32
C LEU A 65 -1.06 -14.77 -17.81
N ASP A 66 -1.83 -15.78 -17.44
CA ASP A 66 -1.62 -17.17 -17.90
C ASP A 66 -2.36 -17.48 -19.21
N SER A 67 -3.14 -16.55 -19.74
CA SER A 67 -3.93 -16.72 -20.95
C SER A 67 -3.05 -16.81 -22.21
N GLY A 68 -3.57 -17.51 -23.23
CA GLY A 68 -2.93 -17.54 -24.57
C GLY A 68 -2.86 -16.16 -25.20
N GLU A 69 -3.88 -15.33 -25.00
CA GLU A 69 -3.97 -13.96 -25.52
C GLU A 69 -2.82 -13.07 -25.03
N VAL A 70 -2.42 -13.20 -23.75
CA VAL A 70 -1.27 -12.45 -23.22
C VAL A 70 0.01 -12.91 -23.87
N ARG A 71 0.24 -14.22 -24.03
CA ARG A 71 1.46 -14.75 -24.66
C ARG A 71 1.58 -14.31 -26.12
N GLU A 72 0.48 -14.31 -26.87
CA GLU A 72 0.42 -13.82 -28.23
C GLU A 72 0.71 -12.31 -28.27
N ALA A 73 0.05 -11.51 -27.45
CA ALA A 73 0.26 -10.07 -27.38
C ALA A 73 1.69 -9.68 -26.98
N LEU A 74 2.33 -10.41 -26.05
CA LEU A 74 3.73 -10.18 -25.68
C LEU A 74 4.67 -10.41 -26.88
N THR A 75 4.39 -11.43 -27.70
CA THR A 75 5.16 -11.73 -28.92
C THR A 75 4.93 -10.67 -29.99
N ASP A 76 3.68 -10.32 -30.27
CA ASP A 76 3.30 -9.36 -31.33
C ASP A 76 3.82 -7.96 -31.06
N HIS A 77 3.85 -7.56 -29.78
CA HIS A 77 4.42 -6.27 -29.37
C HIS A 77 5.94 -6.31 -29.17
N GLY A 78 6.58 -7.48 -29.29
CA GLY A 78 8.02 -7.66 -29.11
C GLY A 78 8.49 -7.27 -27.72
N ILE A 79 7.81 -7.76 -26.68
CA ILE A 79 8.08 -7.39 -25.30
C ILE A 79 9.30 -8.14 -24.75
N ASP A 80 10.28 -7.40 -24.23
CA ASP A 80 11.49 -7.92 -23.59
C ASP A 80 11.38 -7.99 -22.06
N LEU A 81 10.59 -7.08 -21.44
CA LEU A 81 10.48 -6.90 -20.00
C LEU A 81 9.02 -6.76 -19.58
N MET A 82 8.65 -7.36 -18.45
CA MET A 82 7.37 -7.13 -17.79
C MET A 82 7.55 -6.26 -16.53
N VAL A 83 6.78 -5.19 -16.42
CA VAL A 83 6.73 -4.33 -15.22
C VAL A 83 5.38 -4.50 -14.55
N VAL A 84 5.36 -4.99 -13.29
CA VAL A 84 4.13 -5.30 -12.55
C VAL A 84 3.97 -4.34 -11.39
N ALA A 85 2.91 -3.53 -11.42
CA ALA A 85 2.59 -2.55 -10.38
C ALA A 85 1.10 -2.56 -10.07
N GLY A 86 0.72 -2.86 -8.82
CA GLY A 86 -0.70 -2.93 -8.44
C GLY A 86 -1.43 -4.11 -9.11
N TRP A 87 -0.93 -5.30 -8.92
CA TRP A 87 -1.48 -6.55 -9.41
C TRP A 87 -1.86 -7.48 -8.25
N SER A 88 -2.99 -8.18 -8.35
CA SER A 88 -3.51 -9.06 -7.30
C SER A 88 -3.34 -10.56 -7.59
N GLY A 89 -2.57 -10.93 -8.60
CA GLY A 89 -2.30 -12.30 -9.01
C GLY A 89 -0.82 -12.64 -8.99
N THR A 90 -0.52 -13.90 -9.26
CA THR A 90 0.86 -14.37 -9.56
C THR A 90 1.20 -14.13 -11.01
N VAL A 91 2.48 -13.93 -11.30
CA VAL A 91 3.00 -13.92 -12.67
C VAL A 91 3.53 -15.31 -12.97
N PRO A 92 3.01 -16.01 -14.00
CA PRO A 92 3.47 -17.35 -14.32
C PRO A 92 4.96 -17.36 -14.72
N GLY A 93 5.72 -18.33 -14.19
CA GLY A 93 7.15 -18.47 -14.50
C GLY A 93 7.43 -18.69 -15.98
N GLU A 94 6.52 -19.35 -16.70
CA GLU A 94 6.61 -19.56 -18.14
C GLU A 94 6.52 -18.23 -18.91
N VAL A 95 5.68 -17.30 -18.45
CA VAL A 95 5.58 -15.96 -19.04
C VAL A 95 6.87 -15.18 -18.81
N LEU A 96 7.41 -15.22 -17.58
CA LEU A 96 8.67 -14.54 -17.26
C LEU A 96 9.85 -15.09 -18.07
N SER A 97 9.94 -16.41 -18.22
CA SER A 97 11.04 -17.06 -18.95
C SER A 97 10.97 -16.87 -20.47
N SER A 98 9.82 -16.47 -21.01
CA SER A 98 9.67 -16.13 -22.43
C SER A 98 10.22 -14.74 -22.78
N LEU A 99 10.47 -13.89 -21.79
CA LEU A 99 10.93 -12.52 -21.96
C LEU A 99 12.45 -12.42 -21.79
N ALA A 100 13.13 -11.71 -22.68
CA ALA A 100 14.59 -11.59 -22.69
C ALA A 100 15.17 -10.98 -21.39
N LEU A 101 14.41 -10.11 -20.74
CA LEU A 101 14.76 -9.44 -19.47
C LEU A 101 13.92 -9.93 -18.29
N GLY A 102 13.02 -10.90 -18.50
CA GLY A 102 12.11 -11.37 -17.46
C GLY A 102 11.12 -10.30 -17.00
N GLY A 103 10.97 -10.17 -15.69
CA GLY A 103 10.04 -9.19 -15.13
C GLY A 103 10.53 -8.56 -13.83
N VAL A 104 9.95 -7.42 -13.50
CA VAL A 104 10.10 -6.74 -12.21
C VAL A 104 8.74 -6.45 -11.60
N GLY A 105 8.68 -6.46 -10.28
CA GLY A 105 7.48 -6.17 -9.51
C GLY A 105 7.71 -5.07 -8.48
N LEU A 106 6.63 -4.40 -8.10
CA LEU A 106 6.60 -3.43 -7.01
C LEU A 106 5.75 -3.97 -5.87
N HIS A 107 6.35 -4.09 -4.69
CA HIS A 107 5.67 -4.60 -3.50
C HIS A 107 5.72 -3.58 -2.37
N PRO A 108 4.55 -3.20 -1.76
CA PRO A 108 4.49 -2.19 -0.70
C PRO A 108 4.90 -2.73 0.68
N ALA A 109 6.06 -3.36 0.77
CA ALA A 109 6.66 -3.82 2.01
C ALA A 109 8.20 -3.80 1.90
N PRO A 110 8.91 -3.74 3.04
CA PRO A 110 10.38 -3.76 3.07
C PRO A 110 10.91 -5.19 2.93
N LEU A 111 10.86 -5.76 1.72
CA LEU A 111 11.33 -7.12 1.47
C LEU A 111 12.74 -7.36 2.03
N PRO A 112 12.99 -8.52 2.65
CA PRO A 112 12.20 -9.74 2.72
C PRO A 112 11.08 -9.74 3.78
N VAL A 113 10.89 -8.69 4.54
CA VAL A 113 9.80 -8.57 5.51
C VAL A 113 8.50 -8.21 4.78
N GLY A 114 7.44 -8.96 5.05
CA GLY A 114 6.12 -8.67 4.50
C GLY A 114 5.89 -9.17 3.07
N ARG A 115 6.54 -10.25 2.65
CA ARG A 115 6.12 -11.00 1.46
C ARG A 115 4.64 -11.38 1.59
N GLY A 116 3.99 -11.77 0.50
CA GLY A 116 2.59 -12.21 0.51
C GLY A 116 1.61 -11.09 0.20
N HIS A 117 0.50 -11.01 0.93
CA HIS A 117 -0.67 -10.26 0.51
C HIS A 117 -1.03 -9.09 1.43
N ALA A 118 -1.82 -8.12 0.91
CA ALA A 118 -2.39 -7.00 1.64
C ALA A 118 -1.36 -6.20 2.48
N PRO A 119 -0.20 -5.82 1.91
CA PRO A 119 0.88 -5.21 2.68
C PRO A 119 0.48 -3.89 3.35
N ILE A 120 -0.32 -3.05 2.70
CA ILE A 120 -0.75 -1.75 3.27
C ILE A 120 -1.60 -1.94 4.54
N PRO A 121 -2.70 -2.74 4.55
CA PRO A 121 -3.39 -3.07 5.79
C PRO A 121 -2.48 -3.67 6.87
N TRP A 122 -1.60 -4.60 6.51
CA TRP A 122 -0.71 -5.23 7.47
C TRP A 122 0.30 -4.27 8.08
N THR A 123 0.79 -3.29 7.33
CA THR A 123 1.66 -2.22 7.85
C THR A 123 0.99 -1.49 9.00
N ILE A 124 -0.30 -1.15 8.88
CA ILE A 124 -1.06 -0.47 9.94
C ILE A 124 -1.39 -1.45 11.07
N LEU A 125 -1.93 -2.64 10.76
CA LEU A 125 -2.32 -3.64 11.76
C LEU A 125 -1.15 -4.10 12.63
N ARG A 126 0.06 -4.10 12.10
CA ARG A 126 1.29 -4.44 12.83
C ARG A 126 1.92 -3.25 13.55
N ASP A 127 1.24 -2.11 13.55
CA ASP A 127 1.71 -0.86 14.18
C ASP A 127 3.14 -0.48 13.75
N MET A 128 3.48 -0.70 12.48
CA MET A 128 4.80 -0.38 11.95
C MET A 128 4.98 1.14 11.90
N ARG A 129 6.14 1.62 12.34
CA ARG A 129 6.49 3.06 12.30
C ARG A 129 7.21 3.46 11.04
N SER A 130 7.68 2.50 10.28
CA SER A 130 8.27 2.69 8.95
C SER A 130 7.96 1.49 8.06
N SER A 131 7.90 1.72 6.77
CA SER A 131 7.74 0.68 5.74
C SER A 131 8.51 1.09 4.49
N ALA A 132 8.43 0.29 3.44
CA ALA A 132 9.05 0.62 2.16
C ALA A 132 8.19 0.14 0.99
N VAL A 133 8.44 0.71 -0.18
CA VAL A 133 8.10 0.10 -1.46
C VAL A 133 9.36 -0.55 -1.99
N THR A 134 9.29 -1.81 -2.35
CA THR A 134 10.41 -2.56 -2.94
C THR A 134 10.14 -2.80 -4.42
N LEU A 135 11.08 -2.37 -5.27
CA LEU A 135 11.19 -2.78 -6.67
C LEU A 135 12.13 -4.00 -6.70
N PHE A 136 11.69 -5.12 -7.28
CA PHE A 136 12.43 -6.38 -7.25
C PHE A 136 12.23 -7.17 -8.54
N HIS A 137 13.18 -8.03 -8.87
CA HIS A 137 13.08 -8.96 -10.00
C HIS A 137 12.11 -10.09 -9.67
N LEU A 138 11.25 -10.45 -10.63
CA LEU A 138 10.36 -11.59 -10.48
C LEU A 138 11.13 -12.87 -10.81
N ASP A 139 11.02 -13.87 -9.95
CA ASP A 139 11.69 -15.18 -10.08
C ASP A 139 10.71 -16.36 -10.16
N GLY A 140 9.41 -16.07 -10.23
CA GLY A 140 8.33 -17.06 -10.23
C GLY A 140 7.85 -17.50 -8.86
N GLU A 141 8.58 -17.13 -7.79
CA GLU A 141 8.18 -17.36 -6.41
C GLU A 141 7.55 -16.09 -5.80
N GLU A 142 6.82 -16.25 -4.70
CA GLU A 142 6.10 -15.13 -4.09
C GLU A 142 7.04 -14.13 -3.42
N HIS A 143 7.34 -13.01 -4.09
CA HIS A 143 8.12 -11.86 -3.61
C HIS A 143 9.53 -12.22 -3.10
N SER A 144 10.19 -13.22 -3.71
CA SER A 144 11.50 -13.73 -3.25
C SER A 144 12.70 -13.22 -4.06
N GLY A 145 12.45 -12.71 -5.26
CA GLY A 145 13.51 -12.30 -6.18
C GLY A 145 14.40 -11.15 -5.70
N ASP A 146 15.48 -10.93 -6.41
CA ASP A 146 16.49 -9.93 -6.08
C ASP A 146 15.95 -8.51 -6.05
N ILE A 147 16.36 -7.73 -5.06
CA ILE A 147 15.97 -6.33 -4.92
C ILE A 147 16.74 -5.47 -5.91
N VAL A 148 16.00 -4.65 -6.67
CA VAL A 148 16.55 -3.53 -7.44
C VAL A 148 16.79 -2.35 -6.51
N ASP A 149 15.73 -1.86 -5.85
CA ASP A 149 15.79 -0.71 -4.93
C ASP A 149 14.62 -0.72 -3.95
N GLN A 150 14.75 0.08 -2.88
CA GLN A 150 13.72 0.25 -1.86
C GLN A 150 13.56 1.71 -1.49
N ALA A 151 12.33 2.22 -1.58
CA ALA A 151 11.96 3.55 -1.13
C ALA A 151 11.30 3.46 0.25
N TRP A 152 12.04 3.85 1.30
CA TRP A 152 11.56 3.84 2.69
C TRP A 152 10.70 5.04 3.00
N PHE A 153 9.74 4.88 3.92
CA PHE A 153 8.88 5.95 4.40
C PHE A 153 8.41 5.71 5.84
N ASP A 154 8.17 6.81 6.55
CA ASP A 154 7.58 6.77 7.88
C ASP A 154 6.08 6.55 7.81
N VAL A 155 5.54 5.82 8.79
CA VAL A 155 4.12 5.55 8.97
C VAL A 155 3.64 6.32 10.21
N ALA A 156 2.81 7.34 9.99
CA ALA A 156 2.25 8.12 11.09
C ALA A 156 1.34 7.25 11.97
N PRO A 157 1.28 7.50 13.29
CA PRO A 157 0.47 6.71 14.21
C PRO A 157 -1.02 6.66 13.86
N ASP A 158 -1.51 7.71 13.21
CA ASP A 158 -2.88 7.91 12.76
C ASP A 158 -3.09 7.62 11.26
N ALA A 159 -2.06 7.10 10.57
CA ALA A 159 -2.15 6.80 9.15
C ALA A 159 -3.32 5.86 8.85
N THR A 160 -4.06 6.17 7.80
CA THR A 160 -5.10 5.31 7.23
C THR A 160 -4.58 4.57 6.01
N ALA A 161 -5.27 3.50 5.63
CA ALA A 161 -4.92 2.75 4.43
C ALA A 161 -4.95 3.62 3.16
N GLY A 162 -5.90 4.56 3.05
CA GLY A 162 -5.98 5.48 1.92
C GLY A 162 -4.74 6.38 1.79
N VAL A 163 -4.30 6.97 2.90
CA VAL A 163 -3.09 7.81 2.93
C VAL A 163 -1.85 7.02 2.52
N LEU A 164 -1.71 5.78 3.03
CA LEU A 164 -0.60 4.93 2.63
C LEU A 164 -0.70 4.48 1.17
N TYR A 165 -1.92 4.21 0.69
CA TYR A 165 -2.16 3.80 -0.70
C TYR A 165 -1.68 4.87 -1.69
N GLU A 166 -2.04 6.13 -1.45
CA GLU A 166 -1.57 7.26 -2.27
C GLU A 166 -0.06 7.44 -2.18
N ARG A 167 0.51 7.37 -0.97
CA ARG A 167 1.96 7.51 -0.78
C ARG A 167 2.73 6.41 -1.50
N VAL A 168 2.30 5.18 -1.37
CA VAL A 168 2.88 4.01 -2.05
C VAL A 168 2.81 4.17 -3.56
N GLY A 169 1.67 4.62 -4.11
CA GLY A 169 1.53 4.87 -5.55
C GLY A 169 2.59 5.84 -6.10
N ARG A 170 2.84 6.94 -5.37
CA ARG A 170 3.89 7.92 -5.74
C ARG A 170 5.30 7.31 -5.66
N LEU A 171 5.60 6.58 -4.59
CA LEU A 171 6.90 5.93 -4.44
C LEU A 171 7.14 4.84 -5.49
N GLN A 172 6.09 4.16 -5.96
CA GLN A 172 6.18 3.24 -7.09
C GLN A 172 6.58 3.98 -8.37
N ALA A 173 5.97 5.14 -8.62
CA ALA A 173 6.32 5.97 -9.76
C ALA A 173 7.79 6.42 -9.71
N ASP A 174 8.23 6.95 -8.56
CA ASP A 174 9.60 7.42 -8.36
C ASP A 174 10.64 6.31 -8.58
N LEU A 175 10.37 5.10 -8.05
CA LEU A 175 11.25 3.95 -8.24
C LEU A 175 11.34 3.52 -9.70
N LEU A 176 10.20 3.42 -10.40
CA LEU A 176 10.20 2.99 -11.79
C LEU A 176 10.88 4.00 -12.70
N VAL A 177 10.59 5.30 -12.55
CA VAL A 177 11.25 6.34 -13.36
C VAL A 177 12.76 6.33 -13.15
N ARG A 178 13.21 6.16 -11.91
CA ARG A 178 14.66 6.10 -11.59
C ARG A 178 15.38 4.93 -12.24
N HIS A 179 14.70 3.80 -12.41
CA HIS A 179 15.33 2.55 -12.82
C HIS A 179 14.95 2.06 -14.21
N VAL A 180 13.96 2.66 -14.89
CA VAL A 180 13.42 2.16 -16.15
C VAL A 180 14.47 2.00 -17.24
N GLU A 181 15.42 2.92 -17.38
CA GLU A 181 16.51 2.81 -18.36
C GLU A 181 17.39 1.60 -18.07
N GLY A 182 17.90 1.47 -16.83
CA GLY A 182 18.73 0.33 -16.44
C GLY A 182 17.99 -1.01 -16.51
N LEU A 183 16.67 -1.02 -16.27
CA LEU A 183 15.84 -2.21 -16.46
C LEU A 183 15.77 -2.61 -17.93
N LEU A 184 15.56 -1.66 -18.84
CA LEU A 184 15.50 -1.90 -20.28
C LEU A 184 16.87 -2.25 -20.87
N GLU A 185 17.96 -1.77 -20.30
CA GLU A 185 19.32 -2.12 -20.68
C GLU A 185 19.80 -3.44 -20.09
N GLY A 186 19.09 -3.98 -19.08
CA GLY A 186 19.49 -5.17 -18.34
C GLY A 186 20.63 -4.90 -17.33
N THR A 187 20.87 -3.63 -16.98
CA THR A 187 21.93 -3.17 -16.08
C THR A 187 21.41 -2.85 -14.67
N ALA A 188 20.10 -2.93 -14.44
CA ALA A 188 19.50 -2.68 -13.14
C ALA A 188 20.10 -3.57 -12.03
N PRO A 189 20.28 -3.06 -10.82
CA PRO A 189 20.84 -3.81 -9.70
C PRO A 189 20.10 -5.14 -9.43
N ARG A 190 20.86 -6.13 -8.96
CA ARG A 190 20.34 -7.42 -8.46
C ARG A 190 20.99 -7.69 -7.12
N ARG A 191 20.25 -7.42 -6.05
CA ARG A 191 20.72 -7.64 -4.67
C ARG A 191 19.88 -8.74 -4.04
N PRO A 192 20.45 -9.92 -3.74
CA PRO A 192 19.74 -10.98 -3.06
C PRO A 192 19.09 -10.48 -1.76
N GLN A 193 17.86 -10.92 -1.53
CA GLN A 193 17.19 -10.62 -0.27
C GLN A 193 17.94 -11.28 0.89
N SER A 194 18.23 -10.54 1.94
CA SER A 194 18.96 -11.02 3.13
C SER A 194 18.22 -10.68 4.41
N GLY A 195 18.49 -11.46 5.48
CA GLY A 195 17.86 -11.28 6.78
C GLY A 195 16.59 -12.12 6.96
N HIS A 196 15.83 -11.79 8.00
CA HIS A 196 14.61 -12.54 8.36
C HIS A 196 13.47 -12.23 7.39
N ALA A 197 13.02 -13.26 6.67
CA ALA A 197 11.85 -13.15 5.80
C ALA A 197 10.56 -13.42 6.60
N SER A 198 9.50 -12.66 6.30
CA SER A 198 8.17 -12.94 6.82
C SER A 198 7.14 -12.90 5.70
N VAL A 199 6.06 -13.69 5.85
CA VAL A 199 4.95 -13.74 4.89
C VAL A 199 3.69 -13.23 5.57
N TRP A 200 3.02 -12.28 4.93
CA TRP A 200 1.74 -11.76 5.42
C TRP A 200 0.59 -12.45 4.68
N PRO A 201 -0.37 -13.03 5.44
CA PRO A 201 -1.43 -13.80 4.83
C PRO A 201 -2.41 -12.92 4.05
N ARG A 202 -3.09 -13.55 3.09
CA ARG A 202 -4.20 -12.92 2.36
C ARG A 202 -5.33 -12.59 3.32
N ARG A 203 -5.86 -11.37 3.22
CA ARG A 203 -7.06 -10.95 3.95
C ARG A 203 -8.32 -11.20 3.13
N ARG A 204 -9.38 -11.59 3.82
CA ARG A 204 -10.72 -11.79 3.27
C ARG A 204 -11.65 -10.69 3.79
N PRO A 205 -12.76 -10.38 3.13
CA PRO A 205 -13.74 -9.41 3.65
C PRO A 205 -14.23 -9.73 5.07
N SER A 206 -14.35 -11.02 5.44
CA SER A 206 -14.70 -11.47 6.80
C SER A 206 -13.68 -11.06 7.87
N ASP A 207 -12.41 -10.91 7.50
CA ASP A 207 -11.35 -10.50 8.42
C ASP A 207 -11.47 -9.01 8.83
N GLY A 208 -12.42 -8.30 8.25
CA GLY A 208 -12.77 -6.94 8.65
C GLY A 208 -13.78 -6.87 9.79
N HIS A 209 -14.28 -8.00 10.31
CA HIS A 209 -15.17 -8.00 11.46
C HIS A 209 -14.45 -7.51 12.71
N LEU A 210 -15.03 -6.49 13.37
CA LEU A 210 -14.47 -5.90 14.59
C LEU A 210 -14.75 -6.78 15.80
N ASP A 211 -13.70 -7.10 16.53
CA ASP A 211 -13.81 -7.63 17.89
C ASP A 211 -13.87 -6.46 18.87
N LEU A 212 -15.08 -6.08 19.28
CA LEU A 212 -15.30 -4.98 20.22
C LEU A 212 -14.90 -5.34 21.66
N THR A 213 -14.51 -6.60 21.92
CA THR A 213 -13.89 -7.00 23.19
C THR A 213 -12.38 -6.74 23.22
N ALA A 214 -11.79 -6.38 22.07
CA ALA A 214 -10.41 -5.92 21.97
C ALA A 214 -10.24 -4.50 22.54
N SER A 215 -8.98 -4.06 22.66
CA SER A 215 -8.68 -2.70 23.10
C SER A 215 -9.19 -1.65 22.11
N GLY A 216 -9.48 -0.44 22.59
CA GLY A 216 -9.86 0.68 21.73
C GLY A 216 -8.80 0.97 20.67
N SER A 217 -7.51 0.83 21.01
CA SER A 217 -6.43 1.01 20.05
C SER A 217 -6.42 -0.04 18.93
N ASP A 218 -6.84 -1.28 19.22
CA ASP A 218 -6.94 -2.32 18.18
C ASP A 218 -8.16 -2.10 17.28
N VAL A 219 -9.28 -1.66 17.86
CA VAL A 219 -10.49 -1.27 17.11
C VAL A 219 -10.16 -0.10 16.17
N ASP A 220 -9.53 0.97 16.68
CA ASP A 220 -9.11 2.13 15.88
C ASP A 220 -8.15 1.72 14.76
N ARG A 221 -7.15 0.91 15.08
CA ARG A 221 -6.16 0.42 14.11
C ARG A 221 -6.82 -0.40 12.99
N MET A 222 -7.81 -1.25 13.32
CA MET A 222 -8.56 -2.02 12.34
C MET A 222 -9.37 -1.11 11.42
N VAL A 223 -10.04 -0.09 11.96
CA VAL A 223 -10.80 0.89 11.16
C VAL A 223 -9.88 1.63 10.20
N ARG A 224 -8.73 2.12 10.67
CA ARG A 224 -7.75 2.82 9.84
C ARG A 224 -7.10 1.91 8.77
N ALA A 225 -6.79 0.67 9.13
CA ALA A 225 -6.18 -0.30 8.22
C ALA A 225 -7.08 -0.74 7.07
N LEU A 226 -8.39 -0.68 7.29
CA LEU A 226 -9.39 -1.08 6.29
C LEU A 226 -10.18 0.10 5.71
N ALA A 227 -9.75 1.33 5.96
CA ALA A 227 -10.28 2.49 5.27
C ALA A 227 -10.09 2.37 3.75
N GLU A 228 -10.86 3.12 2.96
CA GLU A 228 -10.73 3.09 1.50
C GLU A 228 -9.28 3.11 1.03
N PRO A 229 -8.97 2.31 -0.01
CA PRO A 229 -9.88 1.59 -0.93
C PRO A 229 -10.29 0.18 -0.47
N TYR A 230 -10.06 -0.17 0.79
CA TYR A 230 -10.46 -1.46 1.36
C TYR A 230 -11.92 -1.47 1.79
N PRO A 231 -12.54 -2.68 2.01
CA PRO A 231 -13.98 -2.80 2.24
C PRO A 231 -14.50 -2.13 3.51
N GLY A 232 -13.61 -1.80 4.45
CA GLY A 232 -13.94 -1.24 5.76
C GLY A 232 -14.03 -2.28 6.86
N ALA A 233 -13.78 -1.85 8.09
CA ALA A 233 -14.00 -2.64 9.30
C ALA A 233 -15.49 -2.58 9.67
N PHE A 234 -16.08 -3.68 10.11
CA PHE A 234 -17.51 -3.74 10.36
C PHE A 234 -17.87 -4.52 11.63
N ALA A 235 -19.04 -4.21 12.18
CA ALA A 235 -19.70 -5.00 13.21
C ALA A 235 -21.18 -5.14 12.89
N MET A 236 -21.86 -6.13 13.49
CA MET A 236 -23.29 -6.32 13.33
C MET A 236 -24.06 -5.54 14.38
N PHE A 237 -25.18 -4.95 13.98
CA PHE A 237 -26.12 -4.29 14.88
C PHE A 237 -27.53 -4.80 14.54
N GLY A 238 -28.03 -5.79 15.29
CA GLY A 238 -29.13 -6.62 14.85
C GLY A 238 -28.79 -7.31 13.52
N SER A 239 -29.69 -7.28 12.57
CA SER A 239 -29.43 -7.86 11.23
C SER A 239 -28.61 -6.97 10.30
N ALA A 240 -28.33 -5.71 10.69
CA ALA A 240 -27.62 -4.77 9.84
C ALA A 240 -26.09 -4.89 10.00
N ARG A 241 -25.37 -4.86 8.90
CA ARG A 241 -23.91 -4.72 8.87
C ARG A 241 -23.55 -3.24 8.94
N ILE A 242 -22.86 -2.84 9.99
CA ILE A 242 -22.39 -1.47 10.18
C ILE A 242 -20.90 -1.41 9.89
N THR A 243 -20.53 -0.80 8.77
CA THR A 243 -19.13 -0.57 8.41
C THR A 243 -18.68 0.78 8.96
N LEU A 244 -17.64 0.77 9.80
CA LEU A 244 -17.04 1.98 10.35
C LEU A 244 -15.97 2.47 9.35
N CYS A 245 -16.25 3.60 8.69
CA CYS A 245 -15.36 4.14 7.66
C CYS A 245 -14.29 5.06 8.26
N SER A 246 -14.62 5.80 9.31
CA SER A 246 -13.69 6.59 10.12
C SER A 246 -14.23 6.81 11.53
N GLY A 247 -13.36 7.20 12.45
CA GLY A 247 -13.70 7.50 13.82
C GLY A 247 -12.46 7.83 14.63
N ARG A 248 -12.65 8.01 15.93
CA ARG A 248 -11.57 8.33 16.87
C ARG A 248 -11.83 7.75 18.25
N LEU A 249 -10.78 7.53 18.99
CA LEU A 249 -10.88 7.25 20.43
C LEU A 249 -11.12 8.53 21.21
N VAL A 250 -11.95 8.44 22.24
CA VAL A 250 -12.19 9.55 23.18
C VAL A 250 -11.94 9.09 24.61
N GLY A 251 -11.31 9.98 25.38
CA GLY A 251 -11.13 9.82 26.82
C GLY A 251 -12.21 10.50 27.62
N GLY A 252 -12.33 10.12 28.91
CA GLY A 252 -13.23 10.79 29.86
C GLY A 252 -14.71 10.52 29.64
N VAL A 253 -15.10 9.63 28.77
CA VAL A 253 -16.47 9.15 28.61
C VAL A 253 -16.64 7.88 29.44
N PRO A 254 -17.65 7.81 30.32
CA PRO A 254 -17.93 6.56 31.02
C PRO A 254 -18.24 5.45 30.02
N GLY A 255 -17.42 4.43 29.99
CA GLY A 255 -17.65 3.24 29.18
C GLY A 255 -18.79 2.39 29.78
N GLY A 256 -19.30 1.49 28.95
CA GLY A 256 -20.24 0.43 29.35
C GLY A 256 -19.59 -0.95 29.17
N ALA A 257 -20.40 -1.95 28.92
CA ALA A 257 -19.90 -3.25 28.49
C ALA A 257 -19.35 -3.17 27.04
N PRO A 258 -18.40 -4.01 26.66
CA PRO A 258 -17.89 -4.06 25.27
C PRO A 258 -19.02 -4.18 24.25
N GLY A 259 -18.97 -3.38 23.19
CA GLY A 259 -20.01 -3.29 22.16
C GLY A 259 -21.18 -2.39 22.51
N GLN A 260 -21.27 -1.88 23.74
CA GLN A 260 -22.37 -0.99 24.15
C GLN A 260 -22.25 0.39 23.52
N VAL A 261 -23.37 0.89 22.99
CA VAL A 261 -23.51 2.28 22.55
C VAL A 261 -23.66 3.19 23.76
N VAL A 262 -22.79 4.19 23.88
CA VAL A 262 -22.79 5.15 24.99
C VAL A 262 -22.87 6.58 24.49
N ALA A 263 -23.50 7.48 25.27
CA ALA A 263 -23.50 8.91 24.96
C ALA A 263 -22.15 9.53 25.34
N THR A 264 -21.57 10.36 24.46
CA THR A 264 -20.30 11.04 24.75
C THR A 264 -20.46 12.33 25.55
N GLY A 265 -21.69 12.76 25.80
CA GLY A 265 -21.98 14.04 26.42
C GLY A 265 -21.90 15.25 25.50
N ARG A 266 -21.58 15.03 24.21
CA ARG A 266 -21.49 16.07 23.17
C ARG A 266 -22.70 16.02 22.24
N GLY A 267 -23.83 16.58 22.66
CA GLY A 267 -25.05 16.64 21.87
C GLY A 267 -25.60 15.24 21.52
N ARG A 268 -25.71 14.92 20.25
CA ARG A 268 -26.17 13.60 19.75
C ARG A 268 -25.05 12.63 19.44
N GLU A 269 -23.81 12.99 19.79
CA GLU A 269 -22.67 12.13 19.55
C GLU A 269 -22.73 10.89 20.43
N TRP A 270 -22.43 9.73 19.88
CA TRP A 270 -22.37 8.47 20.58
C TRP A 270 -21.09 7.71 20.21
N GLY A 271 -20.70 6.80 21.05
CA GLY A 271 -19.54 5.94 20.82
C GLY A 271 -19.85 4.49 21.18
N ILE A 272 -18.91 3.62 20.88
CA ILE A 272 -18.95 2.19 21.15
C ILE A 272 -17.88 1.89 22.19
N THR A 273 -18.27 1.23 23.28
CA THR A 273 -17.32 0.81 24.31
C THR A 273 -16.50 -0.37 23.81
N CYS A 274 -15.18 -0.28 23.96
CA CYS A 274 -14.21 -1.34 23.65
C CYS A 274 -13.89 -2.19 24.90
N GLY A 275 -13.14 -3.30 24.72
CA GLY A 275 -12.86 -4.25 25.79
C GLY A 275 -12.05 -3.70 26.97
N ASP A 276 -11.25 -2.68 26.75
CA ASP A 276 -10.48 -1.95 27.77
C ASP A 276 -11.23 -0.79 28.41
N GLY A 277 -12.52 -0.62 28.06
CA GLY A 277 -13.37 0.50 28.52
C GLY A 277 -13.15 1.80 27.74
N ALA A 278 -12.23 1.86 26.78
CA ALA A 278 -12.12 2.99 25.87
C ALA A 278 -13.38 3.11 25.01
N VAL A 279 -13.68 4.34 24.56
CA VAL A 279 -14.85 4.60 23.72
C VAL A 279 -14.39 5.04 22.34
N PHE A 280 -14.76 4.25 21.31
CA PHE A 280 -14.55 4.60 19.91
C PHE A 280 -15.77 5.36 19.39
N VAL A 281 -15.55 6.57 18.87
CA VAL A 281 -16.59 7.42 18.29
C VAL A 281 -16.50 7.36 16.78
N PRO A 282 -17.48 6.72 16.11
CA PRO A 282 -17.55 6.74 14.65
C PRO A 282 -17.82 8.16 14.14
N GLU A 283 -17.18 8.56 13.06
CA GLU A 283 -17.43 9.83 12.37
C GLU A 283 -18.17 9.63 11.06
N VAL A 284 -17.82 8.58 10.34
CA VAL A 284 -18.49 8.14 9.11
C VAL A 284 -18.72 6.63 9.19
N LEU A 285 -19.93 6.21 8.87
CA LEU A 285 -20.28 4.81 8.77
C LEU A 285 -21.16 4.53 7.55
N ARG A 286 -21.33 3.26 7.23
CA ARG A 286 -22.22 2.75 6.18
C ARG A 286 -23.06 1.62 6.76
N VAL A 287 -24.36 1.65 6.49
CA VAL A 287 -25.29 0.60 6.88
C VAL A 287 -25.50 -0.32 5.70
N ASP A 288 -25.24 -1.60 5.85
CA ASP A 288 -25.19 -2.60 4.79
C ASP A 288 -24.31 -2.11 3.61
N GLU A 289 -24.76 -2.24 2.37
CA GLU A 289 -24.08 -1.71 1.19
C GLU A 289 -24.57 -0.31 0.80
N GLY A 290 -25.25 0.37 1.74
CA GLY A 290 -25.83 1.70 1.50
C GLY A 290 -24.81 2.84 1.47
N VAL A 291 -25.34 4.06 1.38
CA VAL A 291 -24.56 5.30 1.33
C VAL A 291 -23.89 5.58 2.67
N ARG A 292 -22.73 6.21 2.65
CA ARG A 292 -22.05 6.72 3.85
C ARG A 292 -22.93 7.75 4.57
N ALA A 293 -23.02 7.64 5.88
CA ALA A 293 -23.81 8.50 6.73
C ALA A 293 -23.01 8.96 7.95
N ARG A 294 -23.41 10.09 8.50
CA ARG A 294 -22.94 10.49 9.83
C ARG A 294 -23.72 9.71 10.90
N PRO A 295 -23.06 9.18 11.93
CA PRO A 295 -23.71 8.39 12.97
C PRO A 295 -24.88 9.12 13.64
N THR A 296 -24.75 10.43 13.84
CA THR A 296 -25.77 11.27 14.46
C THR A 296 -27.08 11.40 13.67
N SER A 297 -27.06 11.06 12.36
CA SER A 297 -28.26 11.06 11.52
C SER A 297 -29.07 9.78 11.62
N LEU A 298 -28.57 8.74 12.30
CA LEU A 298 -29.17 7.41 12.35
C LEU A 298 -29.82 7.19 13.74
N ALA A 299 -31.13 7.16 13.77
CA ALA A 299 -31.92 7.02 15.00
C ALA A 299 -31.84 5.62 15.63
N MET A 300 -31.26 4.63 14.95
CA MET A 300 -31.14 3.26 15.45
C MET A 300 -30.12 3.13 16.60
N PHE A 301 -29.10 3.98 16.64
CA PHE A 301 -28.07 3.92 17.66
C PHE A 301 -28.49 4.75 18.89
N ARG A 302 -28.97 4.08 19.92
CA ARG A 302 -29.38 4.69 21.18
C ARG A 302 -28.47 4.24 22.29
N PRO A 303 -28.09 5.13 23.24
CA PRO A 303 -27.34 4.73 24.41
C PRO A 303 -28.03 3.55 25.14
N GLY A 304 -27.22 2.53 25.48
CA GLY A 304 -27.70 1.29 26.07
C GLY A 304 -27.98 0.15 25.09
N THR A 305 -28.03 0.41 23.78
CA THR A 305 -28.07 -0.64 22.77
C THR A 305 -26.68 -1.25 22.54
N PHE A 306 -26.61 -2.41 21.86
CA PHE A 306 -25.37 -3.15 21.69
C PHE A 306 -25.13 -3.53 20.24
N PHE A 307 -23.88 -3.44 19.82
CA PHE A 307 -23.35 -4.20 18.70
C PHE A 307 -23.19 -5.66 19.11
N GLU A 308 -23.41 -6.57 18.19
CA GLU A 308 -23.30 -8.00 18.47
C GLU A 308 -21.83 -8.39 18.65
N ALA A 309 -21.59 -9.26 19.64
CA ALA A 309 -20.30 -9.93 19.73
C ALA A 309 -20.13 -10.83 18.48
N PRO A 310 -18.90 -10.91 17.92
CA PRO A 310 -18.65 -11.82 16.82
C PRO A 310 -18.97 -13.26 17.22
N SER A 311 -19.68 -13.98 16.35
CA SER A 311 -19.96 -15.40 16.62
C SER A 311 -18.65 -16.18 16.66
N GLN A 312 -18.59 -17.27 17.44
CA GLN A 312 -17.39 -18.13 17.53
C GLN A 312 -16.86 -18.56 16.15
N HIS A 313 -17.74 -18.81 15.19
CA HIS A 313 -17.38 -19.19 13.83
C HIS A 313 -16.70 -18.04 13.07
N MET A 314 -17.10 -16.79 13.30
CA MET A 314 -16.45 -15.60 12.74
C MET A 314 -15.08 -15.35 13.38
N LEU A 315 -14.96 -15.57 14.71
CA LEU A 315 -13.69 -15.45 15.43
C LEU A 315 -12.66 -16.52 15.02
N GLU A 316 -13.10 -17.71 14.65
CA GLU A 316 -12.20 -18.76 14.14
C GLU A 316 -11.62 -18.41 12.76
N GLY A 317 -12.37 -17.70 11.93
CA GLY A 317 -11.88 -17.11 10.69
C GLY A 317 -10.81 -16.03 10.92
N THR A 318 -11.01 -15.16 11.90
CA THR A 318 -10.11 -14.07 12.27
C THR A 318 -8.90 -14.51 13.09
N ARG A 319 -9.05 -15.54 13.95
CA ARG A 319 -7.94 -16.11 14.75
C ARG A 319 -6.84 -16.77 13.93
N ARG A 320 -7.06 -17.08 12.66
CA ARG A 320 -6.01 -17.50 11.73
C ARG A 320 -5.06 -16.38 11.31
N THR A 321 -5.37 -15.13 11.69
CA THR A 321 -4.56 -13.96 11.44
C THR A 321 -4.19 -13.34 12.79
N PRO A 322 -3.03 -13.69 13.41
CA PRO A 322 -2.61 -13.13 14.68
C PRO A 322 -2.50 -11.62 14.58
N LEU A 323 -3.20 -10.90 15.45
CA LEU A 323 -2.99 -9.47 15.63
C LEU A 323 -1.60 -9.22 16.25
N PRO A 324 -0.92 -8.10 15.93
CA PRO A 324 0.38 -7.78 16.51
C PRO A 324 0.24 -7.65 18.03
N GLY A 325 1.08 -8.37 18.77
CA GLY A 325 1.08 -8.45 20.24
C GLY A 325 0.75 -9.83 20.80
N GLN A 326 0.16 -10.74 20.03
CA GLN A 326 -0.09 -12.12 20.43
C GLN A 326 0.91 -13.09 19.73
N ALA A 327 2.20 -12.81 19.83
CA ALA A 327 3.22 -13.78 19.44
C ALA A 327 3.25 -14.91 20.48
N GLN A 328 2.39 -15.89 20.34
CA GLN A 328 2.61 -17.19 20.93
C GLN A 328 3.67 -17.90 20.08
N ASN A 329 4.79 -18.24 20.74
CA ASN A 329 5.85 -19.10 20.23
C ASN A 329 5.26 -20.47 19.86
N GLY A 330 4.70 -20.59 18.67
CA GLY A 330 4.40 -21.87 18.04
C GLY A 330 5.51 -22.19 17.02
N PRO A 331 5.86 -23.46 16.81
CA PRO A 331 7.00 -23.80 15.95
C PRO A 331 6.76 -23.26 14.54
N ASN A 332 7.56 -22.29 14.18
CA ASN A 332 7.70 -21.76 12.82
C ASN A 332 8.00 -22.95 11.91
N ARG A 333 7.10 -23.25 11.00
CA ARG A 333 7.40 -24.15 9.91
C ARG A 333 8.46 -23.45 9.09
N ALA A 334 9.71 -23.86 9.32
CA ALA A 334 10.85 -23.37 8.56
C ALA A 334 10.57 -23.55 7.07
N VAL A 335 10.55 -22.47 6.33
CA VAL A 335 10.71 -22.50 4.89
C VAL A 335 12.03 -23.21 4.63
N PRO A 336 12.12 -24.25 3.79
CA PRO A 336 13.35 -24.96 3.56
C PRO A 336 14.41 -23.94 3.11
N ALA A 337 15.50 -23.89 3.85
CA ALA A 337 16.66 -23.06 3.52
C ALA A 337 17.09 -23.38 2.09
N ALA A 338 17.20 -22.37 1.26
CA ALA A 338 17.83 -22.50 -0.04
C ALA A 338 19.19 -23.18 0.17
N ARG A 339 19.46 -24.21 -0.62
CA ARG A 339 20.72 -24.97 -0.60
C ARG A 339 21.87 -23.99 -0.59
N THR A 340 22.61 -23.96 0.50
CA THR A 340 23.89 -23.27 0.58
C THR A 340 24.81 -23.88 -0.45
N ALA A 341 25.28 -23.05 -1.37
CA ALA A 341 26.43 -23.38 -2.19
C ALA A 341 27.62 -23.70 -1.28
N PRO A 342 28.51 -24.68 -1.63
CA PRO A 342 29.62 -25.04 -0.79
C PRO A 342 30.54 -23.82 -0.60
N GLU A 343 30.82 -23.51 0.67
CA GLU A 343 31.83 -22.52 1.06
C GLU A 343 33.15 -22.79 0.33
N ALA A 344 33.58 -21.83 -0.46
CA ALA A 344 34.91 -21.79 -1.01
C ALA A 344 35.88 -21.56 0.20
N ARG A 345 36.62 -22.61 0.52
CA ARG A 345 37.67 -22.62 1.53
C ARG A 345 38.66 -21.49 1.26
N ALA A 346 38.79 -20.56 2.15
CA ALA A 346 39.81 -19.53 2.12
C ALA A 346 41.22 -20.21 2.17
N PRO A 347 42.20 -19.74 1.40
CA PRO A 347 43.55 -20.28 1.47
C PRO A 347 44.18 -19.88 2.81
N GLU A 348 44.75 -20.88 3.51
CA GLU A 348 45.52 -20.71 4.74
C GLU A 348 46.73 -19.80 4.49
N PRO A 349 47.13 -18.94 5.46
CA PRO A 349 48.35 -18.14 5.37
C PRO A 349 49.59 -19.03 5.50
N ARG A 350 50.42 -19.01 4.47
CA ARG A 350 51.74 -19.65 4.51
C ARG A 350 52.66 -18.91 5.50
N SER A 351 53.20 -19.65 6.43
CA SER A 351 54.29 -19.20 7.32
C SER A 351 55.55 -18.86 6.53
N PRO A 352 56.34 -17.82 6.90
CA PRO A 352 57.60 -17.54 6.25
C PRO A 352 58.70 -18.44 6.78
N GLU A 353 59.35 -19.15 5.85
CA GLU A 353 60.65 -19.83 6.12
C GLU A 353 61.77 -18.81 6.31
N ALA A 354 62.61 -19.09 7.29
CA ALA A 354 63.80 -18.36 7.62
C ALA A 354 64.92 -18.60 6.56
N GLY A 355 65.56 -17.56 6.12
CA GLY A 355 66.72 -17.61 5.22
C GLY A 355 67.60 -16.37 5.37
N ASP A 356 68.57 -16.54 6.03
CA ASP A 356 69.90 -15.91 6.31
C ASP A 356 70.37 -14.70 5.48
N ALA A 357 70.81 -13.70 6.26
CA ALA A 357 72.10 -12.98 6.33
C ALA A 357 72.64 -12.04 5.23
N ARG A 358 73.03 -10.89 5.72
CA ARG A 358 74.16 -9.99 5.35
C ARG A 358 73.89 -8.92 4.29
N SER A 359 74.09 -7.70 4.64
CA SER A 359 75.18 -6.82 4.97
C SER A 359 74.90 -5.37 4.53
N GLU A 360 75.38 -4.47 5.36
CA GLU A 360 75.90 -3.13 5.10
C GLU A 360 75.02 -1.95 4.81
N ALA A 361 74.77 -1.14 5.79
CA ALA A 361 75.42 0.15 6.09
C ALA A 361 75.17 1.30 5.13
N SER A 362 74.44 2.30 5.58
CA SER A 362 74.87 3.71 5.65
C SER A 362 73.72 4.60 6.08
N ALA A 363 73.83 5.20 7.26
CA ALA A 363 73.19 6.50 7.58
C ALA A 363 74.09 7.62 7.00
N PRO A 364 73.67 8.86 6.91
CA PRO A 364 73.56 9.75 8.04
C PRO A 364 72.40 10.80 7.97
N GLU A 365 71.94 11.16 9.14
CA GLU A 365 71.97 12.49 9.82
C GLU A 365 71.10 13.60 9.21
N GLU A 366 70.19 14.02 10.03
CA GLU A 366 70.04 15.29 10.78
C GLU A 366 69.35 16.46 9.98
N GLY A 367 68.45 17.05 10.68
CA GLY A 367 67.87 18.35 10.35
C GLY A 367 66.70 18.74 11.25
N THR A 368 67.07 19.11 12.49
CA THR A 368 66.22 19.79 13.48
C THR A 368 65.75 21.15 12.98
N SER A 369 64.50 21.59 13.32
CA SER A 369 64.30 22.90 13.97
C SER A 369 62.89 23.06 14.49
N GLU A 370 62.86 23.35 15.76
CA GLU A 370 61.79 23.93 16.58
C GLU A 370 61.43 25.37 16.15
N ALA A 371 60.21 25.76 16.48
CA ALA A 371 59.83 27.05 17.11
C ALA A 371 58.32 27.17 17.02
N ASP A 372 57.56 27.02 18.01
CA ASP A 372 57.30 27.82 19.22
C ASP A 372 56.49 29.11 19.00
N VAL A 373 55.47 29.20 19.84
CA VAL A 373 54.92 30.37 20.57
C VAL A 373 53.55 30.92 20.15
N SER A 374 52.61 30.66 21.08
CA SER A 374 51.63 31.56 21.75
C SER A 374 50.72 32.47 20.87
N GLY A 375 49.49 32.68 21.20
CA GLY A 375 48.81 32.96 22.43
C GLY A 375 47.60 33.83 22.17
N ALA A 376 46.70 33.83 23.12
CA ALA A 376 45.72 34.85 23.50
C ALA A 376 44.31 34.89 22.82
N SER A 377 43.33 34.39 23.52
CA SER A 377 42.20 35.07 24.20
C SER A 377 41.49 36.25 23.50
N GLY A 378 40.15 36.17 23.47
CA GLY A 378 39.34 37.37 23.38
C GLY A 378 37.88 37.12 22.93
N ALA A 379 37.01 36.94 23.85
CA ALA A 379 35.68 37.50 24.10
C ALA A 379 34.69 37.85 22.95
N SER A 380 33.50 37.26 23.15
CA SER A 380 32.15 37.87 23.11
C SER A 380 31.67 38.64 21.89
N GLY A 381 30.49 38.25 21.44
CA GLY A 381 29.64 39.10 20.56
C GLY A 381 28.44 38.32 20.03
N ALA A 382 27.31 38.41 20.75
CA ALA A 382 26.02 37.95 20.31
C ALA A 382 25.52 38.90 19.20
N ALA A 383 24.99 38.33 18.11
CA ALA A 383 24.05 39.04 17.25
C ALA A 383 23.13 38.01 16.59
N GLY A 384 21.83 38.12 16.95
CA GLY A 384 20.76 37.36 16.35
C GLY A 384 20.57 37.73 14.89
N ALA A 385 20.28 36.74 14.11
CA ALA A 385 19.73 36.91 12.75
C ALA A 385 18.39 36.16 12.73
N GLU A 386 17.34 36.95 12.66
CA GLU A 386 15.96 36.53 12.37
C GLU A 386 15.90 35.91 10.98
N VAL A 387 15.29 34.75 10.87
CA VAL A 387 14.93 34.08 9.62
C VAL A 387 13.50 34.57 9.25
N PRO A 388 13.26 35.12 8.05
CA PRO A 388 11.92 35.58 7.66
C PRO A 388 11.01 34.38 7.32
N GLU A 389 9.83 34.34 7.93
CA GLU A 389 8.70 33.49 7.58
C GLU A 389 8.25 33.75 6.15
N ALA A 390 8.31 32.71 5.31
CA ALA A 390 7.72 32.73 3.98
C ALA A 390 6.21 32.48 4.11
N ARG A 391 5.41 33.51 3.86
CA ARG A 391 3.96 33.43 3.68
C ARG A 391 3.65 32.67 2.38
N ALA A 392 2.77 31.66 2.50
CA ALA A 392 2.14 30.98 1.38
C ALA A 392 1.17 31.92 0.64
N PRO A 393 1.03 31.83 -0.70
CA PRO A 393 0.06 32.63 -1.45
C PRO A 393 -1.36 32.07 -1.28
N GLU A 394 -2.29 32.97 -0.93
CA GLU A 394 -3.73 32.74 -0.96
C GLU A 394 -4.20 32.49 -2.40
N GLN A 395 -4.80 31.34 -2.64
CA GLN A 395 -5.53 31.06 -3.87
C GLN A 395 -6.92 31.66 -3.78
N GLN A 396 -7.18 32.66 -4.61
CA GLN A 396 -8.50 33.24 -4.85
C GLN A 396 -9.39 32.24 -5.58
N VAL A 397 -10.53 31.91 -4.99
CA VAL A 397 -11.62 31.15 -5.60
C VAL A 397 -12.44 32.13 -6.46
N PRO A 398 -12.73 31.86 -7.75
CA PRO A 398 -13.60 32.71 -8.55
C PRO A 398 -15.07 32.49 -8.19
N GLU A 399 -15.74 33.58 -7.81
CA GLU A 399 -17.21 33.63 -7.65
C GLU A 399 -17.93 33.40 -8.99
N ALA A 400 -18.81 32.42 -9.01
CA ALA A 400 -19.71 32.21 -10.14
C ALA A 400 -20.85 33.24 -10.11
N ARG A 401 -20.89 34.09 -11.12
CA ARG A 401 -21.99 35.02 -11.37
C ARG A 401 -23.26 34.29 -11.74
N ALA A 402 -24.30 34.48 -10.95
CA ALA A 402 -25.68 34.13 -11.27
C ALA A 402 -26.20 35.09 -12.35
N SER A 403 -26.51 34.59 -13.53
CA SER A 403 -27.32 35.29 -14.52
C SER A 403 -28.79 34.86 -14.41
N GLY A 404 -29.61 35.81 -14.00
CA GLY A 404 -31.05 35.64 -13.99
C GLY A 404 -31.61 35.56 -15.41
N ALA A 405 -32.56 34.68 -15.62
CA ALA A 405 -33.48 34.72 -16.74
C ALA A 405 -34.91 34.57 -16.22
N GLN A 406 -35.75 35.46 -16.74
CA GLN A 406 -37.11 35.76 -16.35
C GLN A 406 -38.08 34.61 -16.62
N MET A 407 -39.13 34.62 -15.78
CA MET A 407 -40.37 33.87 -15.92
C MET A 407 -41.08 34.19 -17.25
N GLY A 408 -41.60 33.14 -17.90
CA GLY A 408 -42.61 33.22 -18.91
C GLY A 408 -43.72 32.22 -18.59
N ASP A 409 -44.92 32.76 -18.27
CA ASP A 409 -46.17 32.03 -18.10
C ASP A 409 -46.57 31.31 -19.38
N GLY A 410 -47.02 30.05 -19.26
CA GLY A 410 -47.59 29.30 -20.35
C GLY A 410 -48.38 28.10 -19.86
N THR A 411 -49.67 28.31 -19.68
CA THR A 411 -50.74 27.33 -19.43
C THR A 411 -50.82 26.29 -20.54
N GLY A 412 -50.98 24.99 -20.19
CA GLY A 412 -51.40 24.00 -21.21
C GLY A 412 -51.43 22.56 -20.68
N SER A 413 -52.60 22.17 -20.24
CA SER A 413 -53.30 20.84 -20.33
C SER A 413 -52.47 19.55 -20.33
N ALA A 414 -52.78 18.72 -19.36
CA ALA A 414 -52.59 17.27 -19.38
C ALA A 414 -53.51 16.59 -20.43
N PRO A 415 -53.14 15.43 -20.95
CA PRO A 415 -54.01 14.27 -20.75
C PRO A 415 -53.31 12.92 -20.54
N GLY A 416 -53.95 12.08 -19.74
CA GLY A 416 -54.29 10.72 -20.10
C GLY A 416 -53.45 9.62 -19.51
N ILE A 417 -53.89 9.10 -18.38
CA ILE A 417 -53.55 7.78 -17.80
C ILE A 417 -54.09 6.69 -18.76
N VAL A 418 -53.24 5.74 -19.15
CA VAL A 418 -53.65 4.42 -19.63
C VAL A 418 -52.94 3.34 -18.81
N THR A 419 -53.71 2.69 -17.99
CA THR A 419 -53.43 1.41 -17.31
C THR A 419 -53.55 0.28 -18.32
N GLY A 420 -52.59 -0.60 -18.38
CA GLY A 420 -52.65 -1.86 -19.11
C GLY A 420 -51.85 -2.92 -18.37
N ASP A 421 -52.60 -3.79 -17.71
CA ASP A 421 -52.18 -5.03 -17.09
C ASP A 421 -52.00 -6.12 -18.18
N PRO A 422 -51.05 -7.00 -18.14
CA PRO A 422 -51.14 -8.29 -18.83
C PRO A 422 -51.06 -9.47 -17.84
N SER A 423 -52.06 -10.30 -17.94
CA SER A 423 -52.15 -11.66 -17.38
C SER A 423 -51.63 -12.71 -18.38
N PRO A 424 -51.46 -13.96 -17.95
CA PRO A 424 -50.36 -14.87 -18.34
C PRO A 424 -50.78 -16.01 -19.26
N ALA A 425 -49.78 -16.74 -19.76
CA ALA A 425 -49.78 -18.12 -20.30
C ALA A 425 -48.86 -18.14 -21.55
N ASP A 426 -48.03 -19.13 -21.83
CA ASP A 426 -48.10 -20.57 -21.67
C ASP A 426 -46.74 -21.18 -22.08
N GLN A 427 -46.37 -22.20 -21.36
CA GLN A 427 -45.62 -23.42 -21.65
C GLN A 427 -45.11 -23.68 -23.10
N ARG A 428 -43.83 -23.91 -23.28
CA ARG A 428 -43.22 -25.22 -23.60
C ARG A 428 -41.70 -25.18 -23.44
#